data_d02153d1d68987328f277e72e54cd06a
#
_entry.id   d02153d1d68987328f277e72e54cd06a
#
_cell.length_a   1.000
_cell.length_b   1.000
_cell.length_c   1.000
_cell.angle_alpha   90.00
_cell.angle_beta   90.00
_cell.angle_gamma   90.00
#
_symmetry.space_group_name_H-M   'P 1'
#
loop_
_entity.id
_entity.type
_entity.pdbx_description
1 polymer ?
#
loop_
_entity_poly.entity_id
_entity_poly.type
_entity_poly.pdbx_seq_one_letter_code
_entity_poly.pdbx_strand_id
1 'polypeptide(L)'
;VAKRLIVENRAGLPVIDSKGLFVGEITEKELIEFGMPKYTSLMNDLSFMTIGEPFEEYFKNEHLVTVNELYRKTAEIIDRKSSIMEICFLMVSKGNTRLYVVENGTYFGTIFRSDIIKKVLHI
;
A
#
# COMPACT_ATOMS: atom_id res chain seq x y z
N VAL A 1 -10.22 6.65 -0.39
CA VAL A 1 -9.11 5.70 -0.35
C VAL A 1 -8.99 5.05 1.02
N ALA A 2 -8.86 5.81 2.10
CA ALA A 2 -8.74 5.25 3.44
C ALA A 2 -9.93 4.34 3.79
N LYS A 3 -11.14 4.82 3.50
CA LYS A 3 -12.36 4.05 3.74
C LYS A 3 -12.34 2.74 2.96
N ARG A 4 -11.90 2.77 1.72
CA ARG A 4 -11.84 1.59 0.87
C ARG A 4 -10.84 0.56 1.41
N LEU A 5 -9.67 1.00 1.87
CA LEU A 5 -8.68 0.11 2.46
C LEU A 5 -9.24 -0.65 3.67
N ILE A 6 -9.95 0.06 4.53
CA ILE A 6 -10.50 -0.53 5.75
C ILE A 6 -11.71 -1.40 5.46
N VAL A 7 -12.68 -0.88 4.71
CA VAL A 7 -13.93 -1.60 4.42
C VAL A 7 -13.69 -2.87 3.60
N GLU A 8 -12.78 -2.80 2.62
CA GLU A 8 -12.44 -3.96 1.79
C GLU A 8 -11.36 -4.85 2.43
N ASN A 9 -10.88 -4.49 3.63
CA ASN A 9 -9.85 -5.24 4.34
C ASN A 9 -8.60 -5.48 3.49
N ARG A 10 -8.13 -4.43 2.83
CA ARG A 10 -6.95 -4.48 1.96
C ARG A 10 -5.78 -3.76 2.61
N ALA A 11 -4.61 -4.40 2.60
CA ALA A 11 -3.40 -3.81 3.15
C ALA A 11 -2.83 -2.69 2.26
N GLY A 12 -3.18 -2.68 0.98
CA GLY A 12 -2.74 -1.66 0.05
C GLY A 12 -3.50 -1.72 -1.26
N LEU A 13 -3.46 -0.63 -2.00
CA LEU A 13 -4.11 -0.50 -3.30
C LEU A 13 -3.10 0.00 -4.33
N PRO A 14 -3.18 -0.51 -5.58
CA PRO A 14 -2.36 0.04 -6.66
C PRO A 14 -2.82 1.45 -7.01
N VAL A 15 -1.88 2.26 -7.46
CA VAL A 15 -2.16 3.62 -7.95
C VAL A 15 -1.86 3.66 -9.43
N ILE A 16 -2.86 4.04 -10.20
CA ILE A 16 -2.81 4.11 -11.67
C ILE A 16 -2.97 5.57 -12.06
N ASP A 17 -2.14 6.05 -13.00
CA ASP A 17 -2.26 7.43 -13.45
C ASP A 17 -3.38 7.61 -14.49
N SER A 18 -3.56 8.83 -14.98
CA SER A 18 -4.60 9.16 -15.97
C SER A 18 -4.39 8.46 -17.31
N LYS A 19 -3.19 7.97 -17.58
CA LYS A 19 -2.85 7.23 -18.80
C LYS A 19 -3.05 5.72 -18.64
N GLY A 20 -3.45 5.26 -17.46
CA GLY A 20 -3.64 3.84 -17.17
C GLY A 20 -2.38 3.12 -16.74
N LEU A 21 -1.29 3.83 -16.48
CA LEU A 21 -0.02 3.23 -16.10
C LEU A 21 0.11 3.10 -14.57
N PHE A 22 0.67 1.99 -14.13
CA PHE A 22 0.94 1.77 -12.72
C PHE A 22 2.09 2.69 -12.28
N VAL A 23 1.86 3.46 -11.20
CA VAL A 23 2.86 4.41 -10.69
C VAL A 23 3.30 4.13 -9.26
N GLY A 24 2.60 3.28 -8.53
CA GLY A 24 2.97 2.96 -7.16
C GLY A 24 1.84 2.36 -6.38
N GLU A 25 1.91 2.47 -5.06
CA GLU A 25 0.87 1.95 -4.17
C GLU A 25 0.57 2.90 -3.03
N ILE A 26 -0.62 2.75 -2.46
CA ILE A 26 -0.99 3.43 -1.22
C ILE A 26 -1.39 2.36 -0.21
N THR A 27 -0.82 2.42 0.99
CA THR A 27 -1.04 1.46 2.05
C THR A 27 -1.51 2.17 3.31
N GLU A 28 -1.88 1.38 4.31
CA GLU A 28 -2.23 1.92 5.61
C GLU A 28 -1.10 2.77 6.19
N LYS A 29 0.15 2.42 5.89
CA LYS A 29 1.33 3.19 6.36
C LYS A 29 1.29 4.63 5.87
N GLU A 30 1.02 4.86 4.59
CA GLU A 30 0.94 6.21 4.03
C GLU A 30 -0.21 7.00 4.65
N LEU A 31 -1.31 6.34 4.96
CA LEU A 31 -2.43 6.99 5.63
C LEU A 31 -2.08 7.40 7.05
N ILE A 32 -1.36 6.55 7.78
CA ILE A 32 -0.90 6.87 9.13
C ILE A 32 0.11 8.02 9.09
N GLU A 33 1.05 7.97 8.16
CA GLU A 33 2.02 9.05 7.99
C GLU A 33 1.35 10.39 7.69
N PHE A 34 0.30 10.38 6.87
CA PHE A 34 -0.47 11.58 6.59
C PHE A 34 -1.09 12.17 7.86
N GLY A 35 -1.57 11.33 8.78
CA GLY A 35 -2.17 11.78 10.03
C GLY A 35 -1.16 12.25 11.07
N MET A 36 0.14 12.00 10.86
CA MET A 36 1.18 12.39 11.81
C MET A 36 1.78 13.74 11.43
N PRO A 37 1.93 14.66 12.39
CA PRO A 37 2.66 15.92 12.13
C PRO A 37 4.09 15.63 11.68
N LYS A 38 4.57 16.40 10.69
CA LYS A 38 5.91 16.17 10.10
C LYS A 38 7.05 16.25 11.11
N TYR A 39 6.92 17.05 12.13
CA TYR A 39 7.97 17.22 13.13
C TYR A 39 8.09 16.07 14.11
N THR A 40 7.15 15.12 14.13
CA THR A 40 7.20 13.99 15.06
C THR A 40 8.38 13.08 14.79
N SER A 41 8.84 12.97 13.54
CA SER A 41 9.99 12.17 13.18
C SER A 41 11.30 12.70 13.74
N LEU A 42 11.33 13.97 14.12
CA LEU A 42 12.50 14.66 14.68
C LEU A 42 12.52 14.68 16.19
N MET A 43 11.47 14.19 16.85
CA MET A 43 11.31 14.26 18.30
C MET A 43 11.37 12.86 18.92
N ASN A 44 12.14 12.75 19.99
CA ASN A 44 12.23 11.50 20.77
C ASN A 44 11.11 11.39 21.79
N ASP A 45 10.45 12.50 22.10
CA ASP A 45 9.36 12.56 23.07
C ASP A 45 8.05 12.81 22.35
N LEU A 46 7.12 11.87 22.47
CA LEU A 46 5.82 11.95 21.83
C LEU A 46 4.69 12.32 22.81
N SER A 47 5.04 12.83 23.99
CA SER A 47 4.07 13.18 25.02
C SER A 47 3.02 14.18 24.55
N PHE A 48 3.38 15.09 23.63
CA PHE A 48 2.44 16.07 23.07
C PHE A 48 1.37 15.42 22.18
N MET A 49 1.54 14.16 21.81
CA MET A 49 0.58 13.43 20.99
C MET A 49 -0.39 12.59 21.80
N THR A 50 -0.38 12.72 23.13
CA THR A 50 -1.22 11.91 24.02
C THR A 50 -2.71 12.08 23.79
N ILE A 51 -3.12 13.17 23.17
CA ILE A 51 -4.53 13.49 22.99
C ILE A 51 -5.10 12.91 21.69
N GLY A 52 -4.26 12.54 20.73
CA GLY A 52 -4.69 12.00 19.44
C GLY A 52 -5.43 12.99 18.54
N GLU A 53 -5.69 14.17 19.04
CA GLU A 53 -6.47 15.19 18.35
C GLU A 53 -5.88 15.63 17.02
N PRO A 54 -4.57 15.88 16.89
CA PRO A 54 -3.98 16.24 15.60
C PRO A 54 -4.19 15.18 14.53
N PHE A 55 -4.10 13.90 14.91
CA PHE A 55 -4.29 12.78 13.98
C PHE A 55 -5.73 12.76 13.45
N GLU A 56 -6.71 12.90 14.36
CA GLU A 56 -8.12 12.91 13.97
C GLU A 56 -8.45 14.11 13.07
N GLU A 57 -7.88 15.26 13.35
CA GLU A 57 -8.10 16.46 12.57
C GLU A 57 -7.60 16.29 11.13
N TYR A 58 -6.42 15.69 10.95
CA TYR A 58 -5.89 15.42 9.63
C TYR A 58 -6.80 14.50 8.84
N PHE A 59 -7.37 13.47 9.48
CA PHE A 59 -8.28 12.56 8.81
C PHE A 59 -9.62 13.18 8.46
N LYS A 60 -10.08 14.16 9.20
CA LYS A 60 -11.29 14.90 8.85
C LYS A 60 -11.15 15.64 7.52
N ASN A 61 -9.94 16.02 7.17
CA ASN A 61 -9.64 16.74 5.93
C ASN A 61 -9.12 15.81 4.83
N GLU A 62 -9.30 14.51 4.96
CA GLU A 62 -8.83 13.52 3.99
C GLU A 62 -9.31 13.81 2.58
N HIS A 63 -10.55 14.26 2.43
CA HIS A 63 -11.14 14.55 1.12
C HIS A 63 -10.44 15.68 0.36
N LEU A 64 -9.65 16.51 1.06
CA LEU A 64 -8.89 17.59 0.46
C LEU A 64 -7.53 17.15 -0.07
N VAL A 65 -7.15 15.91 0.21
CA VAL A 65 -5.83 15.36 -0.16
C VAL A 65 -6.03 14.30 -1.23
N THR A 66 -5.25 14.40 -2.31
CA THR A 66 -5.32 13.43 -3.41
C THR A 66 -4.31 12.30 -3.21
N VAL A 67 -4.54 11.19 -3.88
CA VAL A 67 -3.63 10.06 -3.89
C VAL A 67 -2.25 10.47 -4.40
N ASN A 68 -2.17 11.45 -5.32
CA ASN A 68 -0.90 11.96 -5.83
C ASN A 68 0.03 12.50 -4.73
N GLU A 69 -0.53 12.94 -3.62
CA GLU A 69 0.25 13.47 -2.52
C GLU A 69 0.71 12.40 -1.53
N LEU A 70 0.04 11.23 -1.53
CA LEU A 70 0.23 10.20 -0.51
C LEU A 70 0.91 8.94 -0.99
N TYR A 71 0.69 8.54 -2.25
CA TYR A 71 1.16 7.23 -2.70
C TYR A 71 2.70 7.14 -2.68
N ARG A 72 3.19 5.93 -2.48
CA ARG A 72 4.62 5.69 -2.56
C ARG A 72 4.97 5.01 -3.87
N LYS A 73 6.12 5.41 -4.42
CA LYS A 73 6.57 4.93 -5.74
C LYS A 73 7.29 3.59 -5.69
N THR A 74 7.70 3.16 -4.50
CA THR A 74 8.43 1.90 -4.34
C THR A 74 7.45 0.79 -4.00
N ALA A 75 7.07 0.03 -5.00
CA ALA A 75 6.22 -1.14 -4.82
C ALA A 75 6.89 -2.32 -5.53
N GLU A 76 6.76 -3.51 -4.95
CA GLU A 76 7.32 -4.71 -5.58
C GLU A 76 6.39 -5.16 -6.69
N ILE A 77 6.93 -5.25 -7.91
CA ILE A 77 6.16 -5.64 -9.08
C ILE A 77 6.72 -6.91 -9.70
N ILE A 78 5.85 -7.66 -10.34
CA ILE A 78 6.19 -8.83 -11.15
C ILE A 78 5.47 -8.69 -12.49
N ASP A 79 5.87 -9.48 -13.47
CA ASP A 79 5.15 -9.51 -14.74
C ASP A 79 4.31 -10.79 -14.87
N ARG A 80 3.56 -10.90 -15.96
CA ARG A 80 2.67 -12.04 -16.18
C ARG A 80 3.39 -13.35 -16.41
N LYS A 81 4.70 -13.29 -16.70
CA LYS A 81 5.53 -14.46 -16.96
C LYS A 81 6.31 -14.92 -15.75
N SER A 82 6.24 -14.19 -14.65
CA SER A 82 6.96 -14.53 -13.42
C SER A 82 6.53 -15.91 -12.91
N SER A 83 7.50 -16.74 -12.54
CA SER A 83 7.22 -18.09 -12.06
C SER A 83 6.70 -18.07 -10.63
N ILE A 84 6.02 -19.15 -10.24
CA ILE A 84 5.57 -19.31 -8.85
C ILE A 84 6.74 -19.30 -7.88
N MET A 85 7.88 -19.88 -8.26
CA MET A 85 9.07 -19.88 -7.40
C MET A 85 9.60 -18.48 -7.17
N GLU A 86 9.62 -17.64 -8.21
CA GLU A 86 10.01 -16.25 -8.09
C GLU A 86 9.07 -15.48 -7.16
N ILE A 87 7.77 -15.69 -7.33
CA ILE A 87 6.75 -15.06 -6.50
C ILE A 87 6.93 -15.47 -5.03
N CYS A 88 7.10 -16.76 -4.78
CA CYS A 88 7.33 -17.28 -3.42
C CYS A 88 8.60 -16.70 -2.80
N PHE A 89 9.67 -16.60 -3.58
CA PHE A 89 10.92 -16.00 -3.12
C PHE A 89 10.70 -14.56 -2.66
N LEU A 90 10.00 -13.76 -3.46
CA LEU A 90 9.72 -12.36 -3.11
C LEU A 90 8.85 -12.25 -1.86
N MET A 91 7.90 -13.14 -1.70
CA MET A 91 7.01 -13.11 -0.53
C MET A 91 7.68 -13.59 0.75
N VAL A 92 8.56 -14.58 0.67
CA VAL A 92 9.19 -15.17 1.86
C VAL A 92 10.49 -14.46 2.19
N SER A 93 11.40 -14.34 1.23
CA SER A 93 12.75 -13.82 1.47
C SER A 93 12.78 -12.31 1.65
N LYS A 94 11.92 -11.58 0.92
CA LYS A 94 11.82 -10.13 1.04
C LYS A 94 10.67 -9.68 1.92
N GLY A 95 9.85 -10.60 2.41
CA GLY A 95 8.75 -10.27 3.32
C GLY A 95 7.59 -9.55 2.68
N ASN A 96 7.45 -9.59 1.37
CA ASN A 96 6.33 -8.94 0.70
C ASN A 96 5.02 -9.65 1.00
N THR A 97 3.99 -8.90 1.37
CA THR A 97 2.65 -9.46 1.63
C THR A 97 1.77 -9.43 0.41
N ARG A 98 2.15 -8.64 -0.59
CA ARG A 98 1.45 -8.51 -1.86
C ARG A 98 2.45 -8.14 -2.96
N LEU A 99 2.11 -8.52 -4.17
CA LEU A 99 2.89 -8.19 -5.36
C LEU A 99 1.94 -7.70 -6.44
N TYR A 100 2.35 -6.68 -7.19
CA TYR A 100 1.54 -6.12 -8.27
C TYR A 100 2.01 -6.69 -9.60
N VAL A 101 1.07 -7.20 -10.38
CA VAL A 101 1.36 -7.71 -11.72
C VAL A 101 1.29 -6.55 -12.70
N VAL A 102 2.44 -6.18 -13.23
CA VAL A 102 2.58 -5.03 -14.13
C VAL A 102 3.39 -5.47 -15.34
N GLU A 103 2.88 -5.20 -16.52
CA GLU A 103 3.58 -5.52 -17.76
C GLU A 103 3.50 -4.33 -18.69
N ASN A 104 4.65 -3.86 -19.16
CA ASN A 104 4.74 -2.65 -20.00
C ASN A 104 4.06 -1.45 -19.36
N GLY A 105 4.17 -1.31 -18.04
CA GLY A 105 3.57 -0.23 -17.27
C GLY A 105 2.10 -0.42 -16.95
N THR A 106 1.44 -1.42 -17.52
CA THR A 106 0.01 -1.65 -17.32
C THR A 106 -0.24 -2.60 -16.15
N TYR A 107 -1.15 -2.21 -15.26
CA TYR A 107 -1.54 -3.01 -14.11
C TYR A 107 -2.52 -4.11 -14.50
N PHE A 108 -2.23 -5.36 -14.13
CA PHE A 108 -3.09 -6.51 -14.42
C PHE A 108 -3.75 -7.10 -13.18
N GLY A 109 -3.17 -6.93 -12.03
CA GLY A 109 -3.76 -7.47 -10.82
C GLY A 109 -2.79 -7.47 -9.64
N THR A 110 -3.28 -7.94 -8.50
CA THR A 110 -2.51 -8.04 -7.26
C THR A 110 -2.54 -9.48 -6.78
N ILE A 111 -1.37 -9.99 -6.37
CA ILE A 111 -1.25 -11.33 -5.79
C ILE A 111 -0.96 -11.18 -4.31
N PHE A 112 -1.76 -11.85 -3.48
CA PHE A 112 -1.56 -11.93 -2.04
C PHE A 112 -1.03 -13.30 -1.65
N ARG A 113 -0.46 -13.42 -0.45
CA ARG A 113 0.04 -14.71 0.05
C ARG A 113 -1.03 -15.79 0.04
N SER A 114 -2.26 -15.41 0.37
CA SER A 114 -3.39 -16.34 0.36
C SER A 114 -3.68 -16.90 -1.02
N ASP A 115 -3.42 -16.13 -2.08
CA ASP A 115 -3.64 -16.59 -3.46
C ASP A 115 -2.71 -17.75 -3.79
N ILE A 116 -1.46 -17.69 -3.35
CA ILE A 116 -0.50 -18.76 -3.57
C ILE A 116 -0.92 -20.02 -2.81
N ILE A 117 -1.34 -19.88 -1.58
CA ILE A 117 -1.79 -21.00 -0.75
C ILE A 117 -3.01 -21.67 -1.38
N LYS A 118 -3.98 -20.86 -1.83
CA LYS A 118 -5.17 -21.38 -2.50
C LYS A 118 -4.81 -22.18 -3.74
N LYS A 119 -3.87 -21.68 -4.54
CA LYS A 119 -3.45 -22.37 -5.76
C LYS A 119 -2.81 -23.73 -5.45
N VAL A 120 -1.91 -23.76 -4.47
CA VAL A 120 -1.22 -24.99 -4.08
C VAL A 120 -2.19 -26.02 -3.51
N LEU A 121 -3.18 -25.57 -2.73
CA LEU A 121 -4.17 -26.45 -2.11
C LEU A 121 -5.38 -26.74 -3.01
N HIS A 122 -5.46 -26.14 -4.17
CA HIS A 122 -6.57 -26.29 -5.11
C HIS A 122 -7.94 -25.88 -4.54
N ILE A 123 -7.95 -24.79 -3.77
CA ILE A 123 -9.19 -24.29 -3.17
C ILE A 123 -9.58 -22.90 -3.65
#